data_7428fd2cd627690d6b255963d5b645ef
#
_entry.id   7428fd2cd627690d6b255963d5b645ef
#
_cell.length_a   1.000
_cell.length_b   1.000
_cell.length_c   1.000
_cell.angle_alpha   90.00
_cell.angle_beta   90.00
_cell.angle_gamma   90.00
#
_symmetry.space_group_name_H-M   'P 1'
#
loop_
_entity.id
_entity.type
_entity.pdbx_description
1 polymer ?
#
loop_
_entity_poly.entity_id
_entity_poly.type
_entity_poly.pdbx_seq_one_letter_code
_entity_poly.pdbx_strand_id
1 'polypeptide(L)'
;MSLPPLFQQDDEGRWWPDPFTQGPYQGLQGGGVAGLLCAAIEQQAGGEGWGEIASVATYFLRPTPLDAIELDVKPIRVGRRVSIVDATLRNRDVIVATQRATLITPEHDPSLPTPNTSDLVDPTAFAPLPKHRVRKAEWMWLAQEIRKEAKDRIWFRPTRKLVAHPVAFAHVLPAADWAHGLGPPTPLRVRPERATPNPDVVVHFARPPQGEWIGVNWHLTWTQQSVGLGEAKLMDTSGIFGCVSMSVAIL
;
A
#
# COMPACT_ATOMS: atom_id res chain seq x y z
N MET A 1 13.88 8.80 20.93
CA MET A 1 13.06 9.67 20.07
C MET A 1 12.56 8.84 18.91
N SER A 2 11.26 8.86 18.61
CA SER A 2 10.73 8.20 17.41
C SER A 2 11.18 8.95 16.17
N LEU A 3 11.51 8.21 15.10
CA LEU A 3 11.83 8.81 13.79
C LEU A 3 10.63 9.60 13.26
N PRO A 4 10.85 10.69 12.50
CA PRO A 4 9.76 11.44 11.88
C PRO A 4 8.98 10.56 10.88
N PRO A 5 7.70 10.86 10.60
CA PRO A 5 6.92 10.12 9.62
C PRO A 5 7.54 10.23 8.21
N LEU A 6 7.16 9.30 7.33
CA LEU A 6 7.65 9.24 5.95
C LEU A 6 7.11 10.39 5.09
N PHE A 7 5.93 10.88 5.41
CA PHE A 7 5.35 12.08 4.79
C PHE A 7 5.01 13.08 5.88
N GLN A 8 5.48 14.31 5.72
CA GLN A 8 5.25 15.40 6.65
C GLN A 8 4.50 16.52 5.92
N GLN A 9 3.51 17.11 6.60
CA GLN A 9 2.77 18.24 6.07
C GLN A 9 3.35 19.52 6.62
N ASP A 10 3.55 20.53 5.77
CA ASP A 10 3.95 21.87 6.18
C ASP A 10 2.73 22.74 6.56
N ASP A 11 3.01 23.94 7.03
CA ASP A 11 1.96 24.91 7.43
C ASP A 11 1.10 25.41 6.26
N GLU A 12 1.56 25.20 5.02
CA GLU A 12 0.82 25.54 3.79
C GLU A 12 -0.02 24.37 3.28
N GLY A 13 0.00 23.22 3.99
CA GLY A 13 -0.77 22.03 3.65
C GLY A 13 -0.11 21.13 2.60
N ARG A 14 1.11 21.44 2.15
CA ARG A 14 1.86 20.62 1.20
C ARG A 14 2.51 19.46 1.92
N TRP A 15 2.61 18.33 1.25
CA TRP A 15 3.27 17.14 1.76
C TRP A 15 4.70 17.04 1.26
N TRP A 16 5.61 16.75 2.17
CA TRP A 16 7.04 16.58 1.92
C TRP A 16 7.41 15.11 2.17
N PRO A 17 7.77 14.36 1.11
CA PRO A 17 8.24 12.99 1.25
C PRO A 17 9.66 12.95 1.82
N ASP A 18 9.89 12.05 2.78
CA ASP A 18 11.22 11.73 3.27
C ASP A 18 11.99 10.94 2.18
N PRO A 19 13.33 11.07 2.07
CA PRO A 19 14.13 10.27 1.13
C PRO A 19 13.88 8.76 1.19
N PHE A 20 13.47 8.23 2.34
CA PHE A 20 13.08 6.83 2.51
C PHE A 20 11.77 6.43 1.79
N THR A 21 11.08 7.34 1.15
CA THR A 21 9.89 7.04 0.32
C THR A 21 10.21 6.78 -1.14
N GLN A 22 11.46 6.95 -1.54
CA GLN A 22 11.91 6.79 -2.92
C GLN A 22 11.68 5.36 -3.47
N GLY A 23 11.27 5.16 -4.73
CA GLY A 23 10.96 3.92 -5.46
C GLY A 23 12.16 3.32 -6.23
N PRO A 24 12.09 2.07 -6.67
CA PRO A 24 13.15 1.41 -7.44
C PRO A 24 13.37 2.06 -8.82
N TYR A 25 12.40 2.84 -9.25
CA TYR A 25 12.41 3.63 -10.48
C TYR A 25 12.60 5.12 -10.15
N GLN A 26 12.45 5.99 -11.12
CA GLN A 26 12.46 7.44 -10.84
C GLN A 26 11.19 7.82 -10.07
N GLY A 27 11.33 8.38 -8.86
CA GLY A 27 10.23 8.86 -8.05
C GLY A 27 9.97 8.05 -6.78
N LEU A 28 8.83 8.32 -6.14
CA LEU A 28 8.41 7.67 -4.90
C LEU A 28 7.92 6.23 -5.17
N GLN A 29 8.00 5.37 -4.15
CA GLN A 29 7.45 4.03 -4.20
C GLN A 29 5.92 4.08 -4.24
N GLY A 30 5.30 3.30 -5.16
CA GLY A 30 3.86 3.33 -5.41
C GLY A 30 3.01 3.09 -4.18
N GLY A 31 3.35 2.09 -3.37
CA GLY A 31 2.62 1.82 -2.13
C GLY A 31 2.72 2.93 -1.09
N GLY A 32 3.84 3.68 -1.05
CA GLY A 32 3.97 4.89 -0.24
C GLY A 32 3.02 5.99 -0.71
N VAL A 33 2.96 6.21 -2.02
CA VAL A 33 2.03 7.17 -2.65
C VAL A 33 0.58 6.76 -2.42
N ALA A 34 0.23 5.49 -2.66
CA ALA A 34 -1.11 4.97 -2.41
C ALA A 34 -1.50 5.10 -0.93
N GLY A 35 -0.54 4.84 -0.03
CA GLY A 35 -0.73 5.00 1.40
C GLY A 35 -0.99 6.44 1.82
N LEU A 36 -0.26 7.41 1.25
CA LEU A 36 -0.49 8.84 1.53
C LEU A 36 -1.89 9.28 1.10
N LEU A 37 -2.33 8.91 -0.11
CA LEU A 37 -3.69 9.19 -0.61
C LEU A 37 -4.75 8.55 0.30
N CYS A 38 -4.55 7.30 0.71
CA CYS A 38 -5.43 6.58 1.62
C CYS A 38 -5.49 7.26 2.99
N ALA A 39 -4.35 7.68 3.55
CA ALA A 39 -4.28 8.37 4.84
C ALA A 39 -5.08 9.68 4.86
N ALA A 40 -5.02 10.44 3.78
CA ALA A 40 -5.80 11.68 3.65
C ALA A 40 -7.31 11.39 3.57
N ILE A 41 -7.71 10.34 2.84
CA ILE A 41 -9.12 9.91 2.81
C ILE A 41 -9.57 9.46 4.21
N GLU A 42 -8.77 8.65 4.92
CA GLU A 42 -9.09 8.19 6.28
C GLU A 42 -9.27 9.36 7.24
N GLN A 43 -8.37 10.34 7.19
CA GLN A 43 -8.41 11.51 8.05
C GLN A 43 -9.69 12.32 7.84
N GLN A 44 -10.02 12.60 6.58
CA GLN A 44 -11.21 13.40 6.27
C GLN A 44 -12.49 12.61 6.53
N ALA A 45 -12.53 11.31 6.15
CA ALA A 45 -13.68 10.43 6.38
C ALA A 45 -14.00 10.29 7.87
N GLY A 46 -12.99 10.17 8.73
CA GLY A 46 -13.15 10.11 10.18
C GLY A 46 -13.75 11.38 10.76
N GLY A 47 -13.33 12.56 10.28
CA GLY A 47 -13.86 13.85 10.69
C GLY A 47 -15.32 14.10 10.24
N GLU A 48 -15.68 13.57 9.08
CA GLU A 48 -16.98 13.79 8.44
C GLU A 48 -17.98 12.64 8.64
N GLY A 49 -17.54 11.52 9.23
CA GLY A 49 -18.41 10.35 9.47
C GLY A 49 -18.81 9.60 8.19
N TRP A 50 -17.94 9.55 7.17
CA TRP A 50 -18.26 8.89 5.88
C TRP A 50 -18.16 7.36 5.91
N GLY A 51 -17.74 6.77 7.02
CA GLY A 51 -17.53 5.34 7.19
C GLY A 51 -16.05 4.94 7.14
N GLU A 52 -15.81 3.63 7.11
CA GLU A 52 -14.47 3.03 7.07
C GLU A 52 -14.14 2.57 5.65
N ILE A 53 -12.85 2.57 5.30
CA ILE A 53 -12.40 2.15 3.95
C ILE A 53 -12.67 0.65 3.76
N ALA A 54 -13.46 0.32 2.75
CA ALA A 54 -13.70 -1.04 2.29
C ALA A 54 -12.83 -1.39 1.06
N SER A 55 -12.53 -0.39 0.22
CA SER A 55 -11.58 -0.59 -0.88
C SER A 55 -10.95 0.72 -1.33
N VAL A 56 -9.75 0.61 -1.91
CA VAL A 56 -9.07 1.70 -2.61
C VAL A 56 -8.56 1.21 -3.95
N ALA A 57 -8.74 2.03 -5.00
CA ALA A 57 -8.16 1.82 -6.32
C ALA A 57 -7.25 3.01 -6.64
N THR A 58 -5.96 2.77 -6.72
CA THR A 58 -4.93 3.78 -7.00
C THR A 58 -4.41 3.62 -8.40
N TYR A 59 -4.24 4.74 -9.11
CA TYR A 59 -3.64 4.82 -10.43
C TYR A 59 -2.43 5.74 -10.40
N PHE A 60 -1.29 5.22 -10.85
CA PHE A 60 -0.03 5.97 -10.95
C PHE A 60 0.11 6.52 -12.36
N LEU A 61 -0.19 7.81 -12.53
CA LEU A 61 -0.23 8.46 -13.85
C LEU A 61 1.16 8.90 -14.31
N ARG A 62 2.04 9.21 -13.35
CA ARG A 62 3.43 9.63 -13.57
C ARG A 62 4.29 9.27 -12.36
N PRO A 63 5.62 9.15 -12.51
CA PRO A 63 6.51 9.06 -11.36
C PRO A 63 6.30 10.27 -10.43
N THR A 64 5.96 10.02 -9.18
CA THR A 64 5.81 11.07 -8.17
C THR A 64 7.20 11.51 -7.71
N PRO A 65 7.59 12.78 -7.86
CA PRO A 65 8.94 13.23 -7.51
C PRO A 65 9.15 13.29 -5.99
N LEU A 66 10.42 13.27 -5.58
CA LEU A 66 10.85 13.58 -4.21
C LEU A 66 10.89 15.11 -4.04
N ASP A 67 9.76 15.74 -4.03
CA ASP A 67 9.52 17.18 -3.96
C ASP A 67 8.20 17.43 -3.23
N ALA A 68 7.87 18.70 -2.96
CA ALA A 68 6.57 19.09 -2.40
C ALA A 68 5.43 18.59 -3.29
N ILE A 69 4.43 17.98 -2.69
CA ILE A 69 3.23 17.47 -3.35
C ILE A 69 1.98 17.98 -2.66
N GLU A 70 0.96 18.22 -3.44
CA GLU A 70 -0.35 18.71 -2.98
C GLU A 70 -1.38 17.59 -3.10
N LEU A 71 -2.24 17.47 -2.12
CA LEU A 71 -3.25 16.44 -2.05
C LEU A 71 -4.62 17.05 -1.82
N ASP A 72 -5.57 16.70 -2.68
CA ASP A 72 -6.96 17.06 -2.59
C ASP A 72 -7.84 15.84 -2.40
N VAL A 73 -8.79 15.90 -1.48
CA VAL A 73 -9.77 14.84 -1.22
C VAL A 73 -11.16 15.37 -1.49
N LYS A 74 -11.91 14.68 -2.34
CA LYS A 74 -13.23 15.11 -2.77
C LYS A 74 -14.26 13.99 -2.64
N PRO A 75 -15.34 14.16 -1.84
CA PRO A 75 -16.44 13.23 -1.84
C PRO A 75 -17.19 13.31 -3.18
N ILE A 76 -17.37 12.15 -3.82
CA ILE A 76 -18.17 12.00 -5.04
C ILE A 76 -19.63 11.72 -4.66
N ARG A 77 -19.80 10.90 -3.63
CA ARG A 77 -21.11 10.58 -3.05
C ARG A 77 -20.94 10.28 -1.57
N VAL A 78 -21.69 10.94 -0.72
CA VAL A 78 -21.84 10.59 0.69
C VAL A 78 -23.22 9.98 0.88
N GLY A 79 -23.28 8.76 1.36
CA GLY A 79 -24.52 8.03 1.64
C GLY A 79 -24.55 7.50 3.05
N ARG A 80 -25.74 7.10 3.52
CA ARG A 80 -25.91 6.58 4.88
C ARG A 80 -25.06 5.34 5.19
N ARG A 81 -24.87 4.46 4.21
CA ARG A 81 -24.11 3.21 4.37
C ARG A 81 -22.88 3.12 3.49
N VAL A 82 -22.89 3.77 2.34
CA VAL A 82 -21.80 3.69 1.36
C VAL A 82 -21.46 5.08 0.87
N SER A 83 -20.19 5.45 0.96
CA SER A 83 -19.64 6.68 0.41
C SER A 83 -18.54 6.38 -0.60
N ILE A 84 -18.40 7.25 -1.60
CA ILE A 84 -17.35 7.18 -2.63
C ILE A 84 -16.58 8.49 -2.57
N VAL A 85 -15.27 8.37 -2.45
CA VAL A 85 -14.37 9.51 -2.26
C VAL A 85 -13.19 9.39 -3.21
N ASP A 86 -12.83 10.48 -3.87
CA ASP A 86 -11.62 10.58 -4.69
C ASP A 86 -10.53 11.37 -3.95
N ALA A 87 -9.29 10.93 -4.12
CA ALA A 87 -8.11 11.70 -3.75
C ALA A 87 -7.22 11.89 -4.98
N THR A 88 -6.64 13.08 -5.11
CA THR A 88 -5.78 13.46 -6.23
C THR A 88 -4.47 14.01 -5.68
N LEU A 89 -3.36 13.46 -6.15
CA LEU A 89 -2.02 13.92 -5.82
C LEU A 89 -1.44 14.71 -6.98
N ARG A 90 -0.91 15.89 -6.70
CA ARG A 90 -0.29 16.79 -7.67
C ARG A 90 1.14 17.11 -7.26
N ASN A 91 1.99 17.23 -8.25
CA ASN A 91 3.24 18.00 -8.11
C ASN A 91 3.10 19.21 -9.00
N ARG A 92 3.05 20.40 -8.41
CA ARG A 92 2.68 21.64 -9.10
C ARG A 92 1.32 21.46 -9.80
N ASP A 93 1.20 21.80 -11.07
CA ASP A 93 -0.04 21.68 -11.87
C ASP A 93 -0.27 20.28 -12.46
N VAL A 94 0.63 19.32 -12.22
CA VAL A 94 0.58 17.99 -12.83
C VAL A 94 0.00 16.95 -11.88
N ILE A 95 -1.08 16.28 -12.28
CA ILE A 95 -1.60 15.11 -11.55
C ILE A 95 -0.62 13.95 -11.73
N VAL A 96 -0.11 13.42 -10.63
CA VAL A 96 0.85 12.31 -10.61
C VAL A 96 0.20 10.99 -10.19
N ALA A 97 -0.81 11.03 -9.32
CA ALA A 97 -1.58 9.85 -8.92
C ALA A 97 -3.01 10.23 -8.55
N THR A 98 -3.92 9.27 -8.68
CA THR A 98 -5.30 9.38 -8.20
C THR A 98 -5.68 8.13 -7.43
N GLN A 99 -6.60 8.26 -6.48
CA GLN A 99 -7.15 7.12 -5.76
C GLN A 99 -8.66 7.33 -5.57
N ARG A 100 -9.44 6.27 -5.82
CA ARG A 100 -10.85 6.21 -5.45
C ARG A 100 -11.03 5.22 -4.32
N ALA A 101 -11.72 5.65 -3.27
CA ALA A 101 -12.09 4.82 -2.13
C ALA A 101 -13.61 4.57 -2.10
N THR A 102 -13.96 3.34 -1.75
CA THR A 102 -15.30 2.99 -1.27
C THR A 102 -15.24 2.88 0.25
N LEU A 103 -16.10 3.62 0.92
CA LEU A 103 -16.24 3.57 2.38
C LEU A 103 -17.59 2.97 2.74
N ILE A 104 -17.61 2.19 3.80
CA ILE A 104 -18.82 1.55 4.32
C ILE A 104 -18.95 1.91 5.80
N THR A 105 -20.16 2.29 6.22
CA THR A 105 -20.48 2.40 7.64
C THR A 105 -20.73 0.98 8.17
N PRO A 106 -19.83 0.39 8.98
CA PRO A 106 -19.99 -0.97 9.45
C PRO A 106 -21.15 -1.07 10.43
N GLU A 107 -21.86 -2.20 10.36
CA GLU A 107 -22.83 -2.60 11.37
C GLU A 107 -22.38 -3.93 11.96
N HIS A 108 -22.38 -4.03 13.29
CA HIS A 108 -22.06 -5.29 13.95
C HIS A 108 -23.22 -6.27 13.78
N ASP A 109 -22.95 -7.41 13.15
CA ASP A 109 -23.90 -8.51 13.01
C ASP A 109 -23.30 -9.78 13.63
N PRO A 110 -23.76 -10.20 14.83
CA PRO A 110 -23.23 -11.38 15.51
C PRO A 110 -23.55 -12.71 14.81
N SER A 111 -24.42 -12.71 13.81
CA SER A 111 -24.72 -13.91 13.01
C SER A 111 -23.66 -14.21 11.94
N LEU A 112 -22.81 -13.22 11.62
CA LEU A 112 -21.74 -13.40 10.64
C LEU A 112 -20.54 -14.15 11.28
N PRO A 113 -19.84 -14.98 10.49
CA PRO A 113 -18.71 -15.73 10.98
C PRO A 113 -17.57 -14.80 11.41
N THR A 114 -16.94 -15.13 12.53
CA THR A 114 -15.67 -14.53 12.91
C THR A 114 -14.58 -14.96 11.92
N PRO A 115 -13.55 -14.11 11.70
CA PRO A 115 -12.42 -14.48 10.84
C PRO A 115 -11.82 -15.82 11.25
N ASN A 116 -11.46 -16.66 10.27
CA ASN A 116 -10.80 -17.93 10.52
C ASN A 116 -9.38 -17.68 11.06
N THR A 117 -9.09 -18.20 12.22
CA THR A 117 -7.79 -18.05 12.93
C THR A 117 -6.91 -19.29 12.83
N SER A 118 -7.27 -20.28 12.01
CA SER A 118 -6.56 -21.57 11.95
C SER A 118 -5.13 -21.49 11.40
N ASP A 119 -4.78 -20.41 10.69
CA ASP A 119 -3.48 -20.19 10.07
C ASP A 119 -2.65 -19.08 10.74
N LEU A 120 -2.87 -18.89 12.05
CA LEU A 120 -2.13 -17.86 12.80
C LEU A 120 -0.65 -18.21 12.88
N VAL A 121 0.17 -17.29 12.43
CA VAL A 121 1.63 -17.44 12.41
C VAL A 121 2.24 -16.27 13.17
N ASP A 122 3.25 -16.55 13.98
CA ASP A 122 4.11 -15.52 14.56
C ASP A 122 5.21 -15.13 13.54
N PRO A 123 5.14 -13.95 12.94
CA PRO A 123 6.15 -13.52 11.97
C PRO A 123 7.56 -13.43 12.57
N THR A 124 7.68 -13.29 13.88
CA THR A 124 9.01 -13.20 14.55
C THR A 124 9.77 -14.52 14.53
N ALA A 125 9.09 -15.64 14.28
CA ALA A 125 9.71 -16.95 14.11
C ALA A 125 10.53 -17.07 12.82
N PHE A 126 10.32 -16.20 11.83
CA PHE A 126 11.04 -16.24 10.56
C PHE A 126 12.26 -15.34 10.57
N ALA A 127 13.28 -15.75 9.82
CA ALA A 127 14.49 -14.94 9.69
C ALA A 127 14.21 -13.62 8.96
N PRO A 128 14.77 -12.49 9.42
CA PRO A 128 14.69 -11.24 8.70
C PRO A 128 15.39 -11.33 7.35
N LEU A 129 14.81 -10.71 6.33
CA LEU A 129 15.46 -10.62 5.02
C LEU A 129 16.68 -9.68 5.10
N PRO A 130 17.85 -10.14 4.57
CA PRO A 130 19.05 -9.31 4.58
C PRO A 130 18.87 -8.06 3.73
N LYS A 131 19.11 -6.89 4.31
CA LYS A 131 18.96 -5.58 3.66
C LYS A 131 19.80 -5.41 2.39
N HIS A 132 20.95 -6.09 2.28
CA HIS A 132 21.85 -6.01 1.13
C HIS A 132 21.36 -6.74 -0.14
N ARG A 133 20.28 -7.51 -0.07
CA ARG A 133 19.71 -8.22 -1.23
C ARG A 133 18.78 -7.38 -2.08
N VAL A 134 18.48 -6.16 -1.64
CA VAL A 134 17.55 -5.28 -2.34
C VAL A 134 18.35 -4.20 -3.04
N ARG A 135 18.36 -4.24 -4.37
CA ARG A 135 18.95 -3.18 -5.19
C ARG A 135 18.29 -1.85 -4.81
N LYS A 136 18.97 -0.74 -4.99
CA LYS A 136 18.53 0.70 -4.95
C LYS A 136 17.15 1.11 -4.33
N ALA A 137 16.32 0.14 -3.93
CA ALA A 137 15.04 0.31 -3.21
C ALA A 137 15.27 0.35 -1.68
N GLU A 138 16.45 0.74 -1.25
CA GLU A 138 16.92 0.56 0.12
C GLU A 138 16.11 1.36 1.14
N TRP A 139 15.52 2.45 0.71
CA TRP A 139 14.83 3.39 1.57
C TRP A 139 13.46 2.89 2.06
N MET A 140 12.51 2.46 1.21
CA MET A 140 11.24 1.85 1.69
C MET A 140 11.49 0.51 2.40
N TRP A 141 12.51 -0.21 1.99
CA TRP A 141 12.97 -1.41 2.66
C TRP A 141 13.56 -1.12 4.04
N LEU A 142 14.30 -0.01 4.21
CA LEU A 142 14.83 0.41 5.49
C LEU A 142 13.75 0.95 6.43
N ALA A 143 12.64 1.43 5.90
CA ALA A 143 11.48 1.86 6.66
C ALA A 143 10.57 0.70 7.11
N GLN A 144 10.94 -0.55 6.78
CA GLN A 144 10.18 -1.74 7.16
C GLN A 144 11.12 -2.84 7.66
N GLU A 145 10.67 -3.61 8.64
CA GLU A 145 11.24 -4.93 8.91
C GLU A 145 10.54 -5.93 8.01
N ILE A 146 11.29 -6.81 7.36
CA ILE A 146 10.75 -7.78 6.41
C ILE A 146 11.22 -9.17 6.80
N ARG A 147 10.28 -10.11 6.85
CA ARG A 147 10.55 -11.51 7.18
C ARG A 147 9.92 -12.42 6.13
N LYS A 148 10.67 -13.42 5.70
CA LYS A 148 10.22 -14.35 4.66
C LYS A 148 9.79 -15.66 5.29
N GLU A 149 8.50 -15.97 5.21
CA GLU A 149 7.94 -17.24 5.65
C GLU A 149 8.08 -18.31 4.57
N ALA A 150 7.69 -18.02 3.34
CA ALA A 150 7.70 -18.93 2.21
C ALA A 150 8.15 -18.25 0.92
N LYS A 151 8.16 -18.96 -0.20
CA LYS A 151 8.54 -18.40 -1.50
C LYS A 151 7.61 -17.25 -1.92
N ASP A 152 6.34 -17.38 -1.61
CA ASP A 152 5.23 -16.52 -2.00
C ASP A 152 4.56 -15.80 -0.82
N ARG A 153 5.12 -15.89 0.39
CA ARG A 153 4.62 -15.23 1.58
C ARG A 153 5.71 -14.49 2.33
N ILE A 154 5.49 -13.19 2.51
CA ILE A 154 6.39 -12.26 3.21
C ILE A 154 5.59 -11.43 4.20
N TRP A 155 6.23 -11.13 5.33
CA TRP A 155 5.71 -10.29 6.39
C TRP A 155 6.47 -8.98 6.44
N PHE A 156 5.71 -7.89 6.55
CA PHE A 156 6.20 -6.53 6.64
C PHE A 156 5.77 -5.92 7.98
N ARG A 157 6.69 -5.24 8.63
CA ARG A 157 6.39 -4.40 9.80
C ARG A 157 6.99 -3.02 9.59
N PRO A 158 6.15 -1.96 9.48
CA PRO A 158 6.64 -0.59 9.39
C PRO A 158 7.51 -0.23 10.60
N THR A 159 8.71 0.30 10.37
CA THR A 159 9.60 0.82 11.42
C THR A 159 9.47 2.33 11.58
N ARG A 160 8.75 2.98 10.67
CA ARG A 160 8.39 4.40 10.69
C ARG A 160 6.91 4.57 10.35
N LYS A 161 6.28 5.58 10.97
CA LYS A 161 4.92 5.95 10.59
C LYS A 161 4.88 6.49 9.17
N LEU A 162 3.80 6.22 8.45
CA LEU A 162 3.58 6.75 7.11
C LEU A 162 3.33 8.27 7.19
N VAL A 163 2.43 8.68 8.07
CA VAL A 163 2.03 10.08 8.38
C VAL A 163 1.97 10.28 9.88
N ALA A 164 1.86 11.52 10.35
CA ALA A 164 1.87 11.84 11.79
C ALA A 164 0.60 11.38 12.52
N HIS A 165 -0.56 11.52 11.89
CA HIS A 165 -1.84 11.12 12.48
C HIS A 165 -2.04 9.59 12.44
N PRO A 166 -2.89 9.03 13.30
CA PRO A 166 -3.25 7.63 13.26
C PRO A 166 -3.95 7.25 11.96
N VAL A 167 -3.61 6.07 11.42
CA VAL A 167 -4.25 5.48 10.24
C VAL A 167 -4.53 4.00 10.50
N ALA A 168 -5.66 3.49 10.01
CA ALA A 168 -6.03 2.09 10.15
C ALA A 168 -5.70 1.27 8.88
N PHE A 169 -5.92 1.81 7.70
CA PHE A 169 -5.77 1.12 6.42
C PHE A 169 -4.55 1.57 5.62
N ALA A 170 -4.21 2.86 5.67
CA ALA A 170 -3.16 3.45 4.84
C ALA A 170 -1.78 2.80 5.02
N HIS A 171 -1.44 2.35 6.22
CA HIS A 171 -0.14 1.72 6.51
C HIS A 171 0.03 0.34 5.86
N VAL A 172 -1.05 -0.26 5.32
CA VAL A 172 -1.01 -1.53 4.58
C VAL A 172 -0.47 -1.34 3.16
N LEU A 173 -0.71 -0.19 2.55
CA LEU A 173 -0.46 0.04 1.11
C LEU A 173 1.01 -0.15 0.72
N PRO A 174 2.00 0.30 1.51
CA PRO A 174 3.41 0.03 1.23
C PRO A 174 3.76 -1.47 1.14
N ALA A 175 3.10 -2.31 1.95
CA ALA A 175 3.26 -3.76 1.87
C ALA A 175 2.44 -4.38 0.73
N ALA A 176 1.20 -3.91 0.52
CA ALA A 176 0.32 -4.40 -0.54
C ALA A 176 0.89 -4.20 -1.95
N ASP A 177 1.65 -3.12 -2.17
CA ASP A 177 2.33 -2.83 -3.44
C ASP A 177 3.38 -3.91 -3.83
N TRP A 178 3.74 -4.80 -2.90
CA TRP A 178 4.60 -5.95 -3.16
C TRP A 178 3.85 -7.22 -3.63
N ALA A 179 2.58 -7.12 -3.98
CA ALA A 179 1.79 -8.26 -4.47
C ALA A 179 2.31 -8.88 -5.79
N HIS A 180 3.18 -8.18 -6.52
CA HIS A 180 3.91 -8.73 -7.67
C HIS A 180 5.19 -9.51 -7.28
N GLY A 181 5.44 -9.69 -5.98
CA GLY A 181 6.58 -10.44 -5.45
C GLY A 181 7.90 -9.64 -5.40
N LEU A 182 8.94 -10.28 -4.90
CA LEU A 182 10.27 -9.69 -4.72
C LEU A 182 11.14 -9.84 -5.98
N GLY A 183 10.69 -9.27 -7.06
CA GLY A 183 11.45 -9.18 -8.30
C GLY A 183 10.81 -9.91 -9.47
N PRO A 184 11.34 -9.69 -10.68
CA PRO A 184 10.77 -10.22 -11.91
C PRO A 184 10.80 -11.75 -11.94
N PRO A 185 9.89 -12.41 -12.67
CA PRO A 185 9.93 -13.85 -12.89
C PRO A 185 11.25 -14.28 -13.52
N THR A 186 11.60 -15.54 -13.33
CA THR A 186 12.91 -16.12 -13.72
C THR A 186 13.38 -15.75 -15.15
N PRO A 187 12.51 -15.73 -16.19
CA PRO A 187 12.93 -15.33 -17.53
C PRO A 187 13.36 -13.85 -17.63
N LEU A 188 12.82 -12.97 -16.76
CA LEU A 188 13.14 -11.54 -16.76
C LEU A 188 14.37 -11.22 -15.91
N ARG A 189 14.76 -12.09 -14.98
CA ARG A 189 16.02 -11.94 -14.22
C ARG A 189 17.26 -12.00 -15.10
N VAL A 190 17.13 -12.59 -16.28
CA VAL A 190 18.20 -12.62 -17.30
C VAL A 190 18.34 -11.28 -18.04
N ARG A 191 17.37 -10.38 -17.89
CA ARG A 191 17.37 -9.04 -18.49
C ARG A 191 17.17 -7.99 -17.40
N PRO A 192 18.21 -7.69 -16.63
CA PRO A 192 18.13 -6.79 -15.48
C PRO A 192 17.80 -5.34 -15.84
N GLU A 193 17.86 -5.00 -17.13
CA GLU A 193 17.51 -3.68 -17.69
C GLU A 193 16.00 -3.46 -17.81
N ARG A 194 15.19 -4.53 -17.78
CA ARG A 194 13.74 -4.39 -17.89
C ARG A 194 13.11 -4.00 -16.55
N ALA A 195 12.33 -2.92 -16.58
CA ALA A 195 11.51 -2.49 -15.48
C ALA A 195 10.17 -3.25 -15.47
N THR A 196 9.61 -3.46 -14.28
CA THR A 196 8.29 -4.09 -14.07
C THR A 196 7.41 -3.21 -13.20
N PRO A 197 7.08 -1.98 -13.64
CA PRO A 197 6.21 -1.10 -12.88
C PRO A 197 4.76 -1.61 -12.89
N ASN A 198 4.05 -1.31 -11.80
CA ASN A 198 2.61 -1.44 -11.73
C ASN A 198 1.97 -0.06 -11.94
N PRO A 199 1.11 0.12 -12.95
CA PRO A 199 0.39 1.37 -13.17
C PRO A 199 -0.79 1.58 -12.21
N ASP A 200 -1.21 0.53 -11.54
CA ASP A 200 -2.34 0.54 -10.61
C ASP A 200 -2.08 -0.39 -9.41
N VAL A 201 -2.85 -0.16 -8.36
CA VAL A 201 -3.02 -1.09 -7.24
C VAL A 201 -4.43 -0.94 -6.67
N VAL A 202 -5.14 -2.08 -6.53
CA VAL A 202 -6.49 -2.14 -5.95
C VAL A 202 -6.46 -3.02 -4.72
N VAL A 203 -6.90 -2.47 -3.59
CA VAL A 203 -6.95 -3.18 -2.30
C VAL A 203 -8.38 -3.21 -1.81
N HIS A 204 -8.83 -4.39 -1.36
CA HIS A 204 -10.11 -4.57 -0.68
C HIS A 204 -9.86 -5.02 0.75
N PHE A 205 -10.64 -4.48 1.68
CA PHE A 205 -10.56 -4.77 3.11
C PHE A 205 -11.87 -5.37 3.59
N ALA A 206 -11.80 -6.50 4.28
CA ALA A 206 -12.93 -7.10 4.98
C ALA A 206 -13.05 -6.59 6.42
N ARG A 207 -11.94 -6.11 6.97
CA ARG A 207 -11.84 -5.49 8.30
C ARG A 207 -10.57 -4.64 8.39
N PRO A 208 -10.45 -3.75 9.38
CA PRO A 208 -9.17 -3.12 9.70
C PRO A 208 -8.10 -4.16 10.06
N PRO A 209 -6.85 -3.98 9.62
CA PRO A 209 -5.73 -4.83 10.04
C PRO A 209 -5.46 -4.66 11.54
N GLN A 210 -4.99 -5.73 12.18
CA GLN A 210 -4.67 -5.75 13.59
C GLN A 210 -3.17 -5.99 13.82
N GLY A 211 -2.61 -5.28 14.79
CA GLY A 211 -1.19 -5.37 15.12
C GLY A 211 -0.30 -4.63 14.13
N GLU A 212 0.98 -4.96 14.15
CA GLU A 212 2.01 -4.24 13.38
C GLU A 212 2.48 -5.00 12.13
N TRP A 213 2.17 -6.29 12.01
CA TRP A 213 2.63 -7.15 10.94
C TRP A 213 1.59 -7.30 9.84
N ILE A 214 2.01 -7.05 8.61
CA ILE A 214 1.22 -7.24 7.39
C ILE A 214 1.86 -8.36 6.58
N GLY A 215 1.14 -9.47 6.43
CA GLY A 215 1.52 -10.59 5.58
C GLY A 215 0.97 -10.39 4.17
N VAL A 216 1.82 -10.61 3.18
CA VAL A 216 1.46 -10.59 1.76
C VAL A 216 1.75 -11.98 1.20
N ASN A 217 0.70 -12.69 0.80
CA ASN A 217 0.79 -14.00 0.16
C ASN A 217 0.39 -13.82 -1.31
N TRP A 218 1.41 -13.70 -2.19
CA TRP A 218 1.20 -13.28 -3.58
C TRP A 218 1.14 -14.44 -4.56
N HIS A 219 0.41 -14.18 -5.64
CA HIS A 219 0.41 -14.98 -6.85
C HIS A 219 0.64 -14.06 -8.05
N LEU A 220 1.52 -14.45 -8.95
CA LEU A 220 1.90 -13.65 -10.10
C LEU A 220 1.70 -14.46 -11.38
N THR A 221 0.84 -13.95 -12.26
CA THR A 221 0.58 -14.53 -13.59
C THR A 221 1.18 -13.64 -14.67
N TRP A 222 1.93 -14.23 -15.59
CA TRP A 222 2.51 -13.54 -16.73
C TRP A 222 1.99 -14.14 -18.04
N THR A 223 1.86 -13.26 -19.04
CA THR A 223 1.53 -13.65 -20.41
C THR A 223 2.64 -13.23 -21.38
N GLN A 224 2.59 -13.75 -22.62
CA GLN A 224 3.55 -13.39 -23.65
C GLN A 224 3.39 -11.94 -24.16
N GLN A 225 2.29 -11.26 -23.82
CA GLN A 225 2.03 -9.85 -24.16
C GLN A 225 2.76 -8.83 -23.27
N SER A 226 3.73 -9.25 -22.48
CA SER A 226 4.46 -8.38 -21.55
C SER A 226 3.57 -7.72 -20.48
N VAL A 227 2.45 -8.35 -20.15
CA VAL A 227 1.54 -7.93 -19.09
C VAL A 227 1.50 -9.04 -18.03
N GLY A 228 1.58 -8.65 -16.77
CA GLY A 228 1.40 -9.51 -15.62
C GLY A 228 0.21 -9.07 -14.77
N LEU A 229 -0.34 -10.02 -14.05
CA LEU A 229 -1.33 -9.83 -12.99
C LEU A 229 -0.69 -10.21 -11.68
N GLY A 230 -0.54 -9.25 -10.78
CA GLY A 230 -0.14 -9.47 -9.39
C GLY A 230 -1.38 -9.53 -8.50
N GLU A 231 -1.48 -10.57 -7.68
CA GLU A 231 -2.56 -10.75 -6.72
C GLU A 231 -1.99 -11.21 -5.39
N ALA A 232 -2.57 -10.77 -4.28
CA ALA A 232 -2.20 -11.32 -2.97
C ALA A 232 -3.37 -11.33 -2.00
N LYS A 233 -3.35 -12.29 -1.07
CA LYS A 233 -4.08 -12.20 0.18
C LYS A 233 -3.28 -11.35 1.16
N LEU A 234 -3.96 -10.44 1.84
CA LEU A 234 -3.43 -9.62 2.90
C LEU A 234 -3.87 -10.18 4.25
N MET A 235 -2.91 -10.37 5.14
CA MET A 235 -3.16 -10.97 6.46
C MET A 235 -2.39 -10.23 7.55
N ASP A 236 -2.87 -10.37 8.76
CA ASP A 236 -2.18 -10.01 9.98
C ASP A 236 -2.06 -11.24 10.89
N THR A 237 -1.59 -11.05 12.12
CA THR A 237 -1.48 -12.15 13.10
C THR A 237 -2.83 -12.67 13.58
N SER A 238 -3.95 -12.08 13.17
CA SER A 238 -5.33 -12.50 13.46
C SER A 238 -6.04 -13.14 12.25
N GLY A 239 -5.33 -13.31 11.11
CA GLY A 239 -5.84 -13.94 9.90
C GLY A 239 -5.96 -13.00 8.70
N ILE A 240 -6.68 -13.43 7.67
CA ILE A 240 -6.89 -12.64 6.45
C ILE A 240 -7.80 -11.46 6.76
N PHE A 241 -7.36 -10.27 6.33
CA PHE A 241 -8.16 -9.04 6.45
C PHE A 241 -8.49 -8.41 5.08
N GLY A 242 -7.86 -8.85 3.99
CA GLY A 242 -8.11 -8.26 2.69
C GLY A 242 -7.40 -8.97 1.55
N CYS A 243 -7.47 -8.34 0.38
CA CYS A 243 -6.74 -8.77 -0.81
C CYS A 243 -6.30 -7.56 -1.63
N VAL A 244 -5.31 -7.80 -2.48
CA VAL A 244 -4.79 -6.80 -3.41
C VAL A 244 -4.64 -7.40 -4.80
N SER A 245 -4.89 -6.59 -5.83
CA SER A 245 -4.58 -6.91 -7.22
C SER A 245 -3.94 -5.71 -7.92
N MET A 246 -3.12 -5.98 -8.94
CA MET A 246 -2.46 -4.95 -9.74
C MET A 246 -2.11 -5.47 -11.12
N SER A 247 -2.13 -4.58 -12.09
CA SER A 247 -1.49 -4.81 -13.39
C SER A 247 0.02 -4.61 -13.25
N VAL A 248 0.81 -5.40 -13.96
CA VAL A 248 2.27 -5.22 -14.02
C VAL A 248 2.69 -5.18 -15.48
N ALA A 249 3.40 -4.13 -15.87
CA ALA A 249 3.95 -4.01 -17.22
C ALA A 249 5.41 -4.47 -17.25
N ILE A 250 5.87 -4.98 -18.40
CA ILE A 250 7.30 -5.19 -18.68
C ILE A 250 7.71 -4.16 -19.71
N LEU A 251 8.56 -3.23 -19.30
CA LEU A 251 9.06 -2.13 -20.13
C LEU A 251 10.51 -2.37 -20.56
#